data_bb2035ae471248f21572fccaed1eb432
#
_entry.id   bb2035ae471248f21572fccaed1eb432
#
_cell.length_a   1.000
_cell.length_b   1.000
_cell.length_c   1.000
_cell.angle_alpha   90.00
_cell.angle_beta   90.00
_cell.angle_gamma   90.00
#
_symmetry.space_group_name_H-M   'P 1'
#
loop_
_entity.id
_entity.type
_entity.pdbx_description
1 polymer ?
#
loop_
_entity_poly.entity_id
_entity_poly.type
_entity_poly.pdbx_seq_one_letter_code
_entity_poly.pdbx_strand_id
1 'polypeptide(L)'
;MRRFLVALALAAAAVPASAADDPAVAVVDGLYARFDATVKNGAGTLKDRVDAVGPTLERSFDYPAMVRLAIGAKWADFTPEQQGAITEAFRRNFVVTYANRLARAAGAKFEVTRKSEPSGSNQRVLTHVTTPDGDDSQIDFVVNADNRIQDVLLNGNVSEIAGQRTTLGPPLKAGGADGVLKFLRQRTDGMLAAKPAP
;
A
#
# COMPACT_ATOMS: atom_id res chain seq x y z
N MET A 1 -67.61 28.85 -26.28
CA MET A 1 -67.01 27.95 -25.24
C MET A 1 -65.56 27.73 -25.61
N ARG A 2 -64.63 28.45 -24.98
CA ARG A 2 -63.18 28.33 -25.20
C ARG A 2 -62.59 27.45 -24.12
N ARG A 3 -62.07 26.26 -24.48
CA ARG A 3 -61.36 25.33 -23.58
C ARG A 3 -59.89 25.74 -23.54
N PHE A 4 -59.42 26.25 -22.41
CA PHE A 4 -58.00 26.44 -22.12
C PHE A 4 -57.40 25.12 -21.66
N LEU A 5 -56.45 24.57 -22.43
CA LEU A 5 -55.57 23.48 -22.01
C LEU A 5 -54.37 24.11 -21.32
N VAL A 6 -54.24 23.84 -20.02
CA VAL A 6 -53.07 24.20 -19.24
C VAL A 6 -52.07 23.02 -19.39
N ALA A 7 -50.99 23.25 -20.11
CA ALA A 7 -49.87 22.30 -20.17
C ALA A 7 -48.98 22.49 -18.96
N LEU A 8 -48.98 21.48 -18.08
CA LEU A 8 -48.09 21.41 -16.92
C LEU A 8 -46.73 20.92 -17.40
N ALA A 9 -45.73 21.80 -17.53
CA ALA A 9 -44.36 21.45 -17.83
C ALA A 9 -43.68 20.90 -16.55
N LEU A 10 -43.42 19.59 -16.52
CA LEU A 10 -42.63 18.94 -15.47
C LEU A 10 -41.15 19.23 -15.70
N ALA A 11 -40.59 20.21 -15.01
CA ALA A 11 -39.16 20.46 -15.01
C ALA A 11 -38.47 19.36 -14.17
N ALA A 12 -37.86 18.37 -14.83
CA ALA A 12 -36.98 17.41 -14.19
C ALA A 12 -35.69 18.14 -13.75
N ALA A 13 -35.58 18.41 -12.46
CA ALA A 13 -34.34 18.87 -11.86
C ALA A 13 -33.29 17.73 -11.95
N ALA A 14 -32.32 17.86 -12.85
CA ALA A 14 -31.15 17.02 -12.87
C ALA A 14 -30.35 17.26 -11.57
N VAL A 15 -30.43 16.33 -10.63
CA VAL A 15 -29.54 16.31 -9.47
C VAL A 15 -28.13 16.05 -10.03
N PRO A 16 -27.14 16.94 -9.78
CA PRO A 16 -25.78 16.65 -10.20
C PRO A 16 -25.36 15.35 -9.50
N ALA A 17 -25.03 14.33 -10.28
CA ALA A 17 -24.39 13.12 -9.74
C ALA A 17 -23.10 13.61 -9.05
N SER A 18 -23.06 13.52 -7.73
CA SER A 18 -21.82 13.66 -6.97
C SER A 18 -20.85 12.67 -7.60
N ALA A 19 -19.71 13.14 -8.09
CA ALA A 19 -18.66 12.26 -8.55
C ALA A 19 -18.34 11.34 -7.34
N ALA A 20 -18.70 10.06 -7.46
CA ALA A 20 -18.35 9.09 -6.43
C ALA A 20 -16.83 9.17 -6.25
N ASP A 21 -16.39 9.34 -5.00
CA ASP A 21 -14.98 9.36 -4.67
C ASP A 21 -14.35 8.07 -5.23
N ASP A 22 -13.19 8.19 -5.87
CA ASP A 22 -12.47 7.05 -6.43
C ASP A 22 -11.99 6.13 -5.30
N PRO A 23 -12.50 4.88 -5.17
CA PRO A 23 -12.19 4.03 -4.03
C PRO A 23 -10.70 3.66 -3.94
N ALA A 24 -10.01 3.57 -5.08
CA ALA A 24 -8.58 3.30 -5.11
C ALA A 24 -7.79 4.48 -4.55
N VAL A 25 -8.19 5.71 -4.91
CA VAL A 25 -7.61 6.94 -4.37
C VAL A 25 -7.86 7.03 -2.86
N ALA A 26 -9.08 6.74 -2.41
CA ALA A 26 -9.44 6.81 -0.99
C ALA A 26 -8.58 5.91 -0.09
N VAL A 27 -8.18 4.73 -0.59
CA VAL A 27 -7.26 3.83 0.14
C VAL A 27 -5.89 4.47 0.33
N VAL A 28 -5.34 5.09 -0.73
CA VAL A 28 -4.02 5.72 -0.69
C VAL A 28 -4.04 7.01 0.13
N ASP A 29 -5.09 7.82 0.02
CA ASP A 29 -5.31 9.00 0.86
C ASP A 29 -5.33 8.63 2.35
N GLY A 30 -6.08 7.57 2.72
CA GLY A 30 -6.13 7.08 4.09
C GLY A 30 -4.78 6.58 4.61
N LEU A 31 -3.98 5.94 3.74
CA LEU A 31 -2.63 5.51 4.06
C LEU A 31 -1.71 6.70 4.32
N TYR A 32 -1.71 7.69 3.43
CA TYR A 32 -0.85 8.88 3.57
C TYR A 32 -1.29 9.79 4.71
N ALA A 33 -2.59 9.94 4.96
CA ALA A 33 -3.08 10.65 6.14
C ALA A 33 -2.54 10.02 7.45
N ARG A 34 -2.44 8.70 7.51
CA ARG A 34 -1.84 8.01 8.66
C ARG A 34 -0.34 8.22 8.73
N PHE A 35 0.37 8.19 7.61
CA PHE A 35 1.81 8.45 7.57
C PHE A 35 2.13 9.87 8.05
N ASP A 36 1.45 10.87 7.49
CA ASP A 36 1.59 12.27 7.86
C ASP A 36 1.32 12.49 9.37
N ALA A 37 0.22 11.95 9.90
CA ALA A 37 -0.09 12.04 11.33
C ALA A 37 0.99 11.39 12.22
N THR A 38 1.64 10.32 11.73
CA THR A 38 2.68 9.62 12.49
C THR A 38 3.97 10.43 12.54
N VAL A 39 4.38 11.07 11.43
CA VAL A 39 5.63 11.81 11.36
C VAL A 39 5.53 13.24 11.92
N LYS A 40 4.35 13.87 11.90
CA LYS A 40 4.11 15.20 12.46
C LYS A 40 4.33 15.27 13.96
N ASN A 41 4.05 14.21 14.69
CA ASN A 41 4.19 14.16 16.15
C ASN A 41 5.60 13.76 16.62
N GLY A 42 6.59 13.86 15.71
CA GLY A 42 7.92 13.31 15.95
C GLY A 42 7.87 11.78 15.84
N ALA A 43 8.62 11.25 14.90
CA ALA A 43 8.50 9.84 14.48
C ALA A 43 8.64 8.77 15.60
N GLY A 44 9.00 9.13 16.82
CA GLY A 44 9.13 8.20 17.96
C GLY A 44 10.12 7.06 17.72
N THR A 45 10.00 6.00 18.50
CA THR A 45 10.76 4.76 18.27
C THR A 45 10.19 3.98 17.09
N LEU A 46 10.95 2.99 16.58
CA LEU A 46 10.43 2.08 15.55
C LEU A 46 9.15 1.37 16.03
N LYS A 47 9.12 0.97 17.31
CA LYS A 47 7.93 0.33 17.90
C LYS A 47 6.73 1.26 17.86
N ASP A 48 6.88 2.52 18.25
CA ASP A 48 5.78 3.50 18.23
C ASP A 48 5.23 3.68 16.81
N ARG A 49 6.12 3.74 15.81
CA ARG A 49 5.69 3.82 14.41
C ARG A 49 4.98 2.56 13.93
N VAL A 50 5.48 1.36 14.30
CA VAL A 50 4.81 0.09 13.97
C VAL A 50 3.39 0.07 14.56
N ASP A 51 3.24 0.45 15.81
CA ASP A 51 1.94 0.49 16.49
C ASP A 51 1.00 1.54 15.83
N ALA A 52 1.55 2.68 15.40
CA ALA A 52 0.79 3.74 14.77
C ALA A 52 0.30 3.38 13.35
N VAL A 53 1.18 2.87 12.47
CA VAL A 53 0.84 2.66 11.05
C VAL A 53 0.41 1.23 10.73
N GLY A 54 0.77 0.25 11.58
CA GLY A 54 0.50 -1.16 11.35
C GLY A 54 -0.96 -1.45 10.98
N PRO A 55 -1.95 -1.04 11.79
CA PRO A 55 -3.36 -1.31 11.49
C PRO A 55 -3.83 -0.74 10.15
N THR A 56 -3.27 0.39 9.71
CA THR A 56 -3.60 0.98 8.41
C THR A 56 -2.94 0.21 7.27
N LEU A 57 -1.64 -0.11 7.38
CA LEU A 57 -0.95 -0.96 6.42
C LEU A 57 -1.66 -2.30 6.23
N GLU A 58 -2.08 -2.94 7.33
CA GLU A 58 -2.77 -4.22 7.29
C GLU A 58 -4.12 -4.17 6.55
N ARG A 59 -4.85 -3.09 6.67
CA ARG A 59 -6.11 -2.90 5.93
C ARG A 59 -5.91 -2.50 4.47
N SER A 60 -4.85 -1.76 4.17
CA SER A 60 -4.64 -1.19 2.84
C SER A 60 -3.99 -2.15 1.86
N PHE A 61 -3.16 -3.12 2.32
CA PHE A 61 -2.38 -3.99 1.45
C PHE A 61 -2.93 -5.41 1.35
N ASP A 62 -2.85 -5.99 0.14
CA ASP A 62 -3.18 -7.39 -0.14
C ASP A 62 -1.93 -8.28 0.00
N TYR A 63 -1.54 -8.58 1.25
CA TYR A 63 -0.34 -9.38 1.52
C TYR A 63 -0.37 -10.78 0.91
N PRO A 64 -1.50 -11.51 0.88
CA PRO A 64 -1.58 -12.79 0.19
C PRO A 64 -1.25 -12.69 -1.31
N ALA A 65 -1.78 -11.69 -2.01
CA ALA A 65 -1.46 -11.45 -3.42
C ALA A 65 0.01 -11.04 -3.59
N MET A 66 0.50 -10.12 -2.77
CA MET A 66 1.87 -9.60 -2.82
C MET A 66 2.91 -10.71 -2.65
N VAL A 67 2.78 -11.54 -1.60
CA VAL A 67 3.75 -12.60 -1.34
C VAL A 67 3.69 -13.70 -2.38
N ARG A 68 2.50 -14.05 -2.88
CA ARG A 68 2.33 -14.99 -3.99
C ARG A 68 3.04 -14.49 -5.26
N LEU A 69 2.89 -13.22 -5.59
CA LEU A 69 3.59 -12.60 -6.73
C LEU A 69 5.11 -12.58 -6.53
N ALA A 70 5.59 -12.30 -5.32
CA ALA A 70 7.01 -12.28 -5.01
C ALA A 70 7.65 -13.67 -5.06
N ILE A 71 6.98 -14.71 -4.57
CA ILE A 71 7.45 -16.11 -4.63
C ILE A 71 7.32 -16.67 -6.05
N GLY A 72 6.27 -16.28 -6.78
CA GLY A 72 6.01 -16.74 -8.15
C GLY A 72 5.53 -18.19 -8.21
N ALA A 73 5.91 -18.92 -9.28
CA ALA A 73 5.39 -20.27 -9.56
C ALA A 73 5.57 -21.26 -8.40
N LYS A 74 6.65 -21.12 -7.62
CA LYS A 74 6.92 -21.96 -6.45
C LYS A 74 5.90 -21.85 -5.33
N TRP A 75 5.05 -20.81 -5.33
CA TRP A 75 3.98 -20.66 -4.36
C TRP A 75 2.99 -21.83 -4.34
N ALA A 76 2.72 -22.40 -5.50
CA ALA A 76 1.81 -23.55 -5.65
C ALA A 76 2.36 -24.86 -5.06
N ASP A 77 3.68 -24.95 -4.86
CA ASP A 77 4.33 -26.14 -4.27
C ASP A 77 4.23 -26.14 -2.73
N PHE A 78 3.78 -25.04 -2.12
CA PHE A 78 3.69 -24.90 -0.65
C PHE A 78 2.35 -25.37 -0.13
N THR A 79 2.36 -25.99 1.08
CA THR A 79 1.11 -26.34 1.76
C THR A 79 0.34 -25.10 2.20
N PRO A 80 -0.98 -25.19 2.44
CA PRO A 80 -1.76 -24.06 2.98
C PRO A 80 -1.18 -23.49 4.27
N GLU A 81 -0.65 -24.33 5.15
CA GLU A 81 -0.02 -23.93 6.41
C GLU A 81 1.27 -23.11 6.14
N GLN A 82 2.10 -23.57 5.21
CA GLN A 82 3.31 -22.84 4.79
C GLN A 82 2.96 -21.50 4.14
N GLN A 83 1.96 -21.49 3.26
CA GLN A 83 1.46 -20.26 2.64
C GLN A 83 0.95 -19.26 3.68
N GLY A 84 0.18 -19.72 4.66
CA GLY A 84 -0.30 -18.90 5.77
C GLY A 84 0.84 -18.34 6.62
N ALA A 85 1.78 -19.18 7.01
CA ALA A 85 2.93 -18.78 7.83
C ALA A 85 3.84 -17.76 7.12
N ILE A 86 4.10 -17.97 5.82
CA ILE A 86 4.91 -17.05 5.02
C ILE A 86 4.18 -15.72 4.81
N THR A 87 2.87 -15.74 4.54
CA THR A 87 2.07 -14.53 4.39
C THR A 87 2.12 -13.68 5.66
N GLU A 88 1.97 -14.29 6.83
CA GLU A 88 2.05 -13.59 8.11
C GLU A 88 3.45 -13.03 8.38
N ALA A 89 4.51 -13.80 8.11
CA ALA A 89 5.87 -13.32 8.28
C ALA A 89 6.20 -12.19 7.28
N PHE A 90 5.70 -12.27 6.05
CA PHE A 90 5.84 -11.22 5.04
C PHE A 90 5.11 -9.94 5.47
N ARG A 91 3.86 -10.04 5.93
CA ARG A 91 3.08 -8.93 6.46
C ARG A 91 3.85 -8.22 7.57
N ARG A 92 4.31 -8.97 8.58
CA ARG A 92 5.07 -8.41 9.72
C ARG A 92 6.35 -7.72 9.24
N ASN A 93 7.11 -8.35 8.35
CA ASN A 93 8.33 -7.76 7.78
C ASN A 93 8.02 -6.47 7.01
N PHE A 94 6.96 -6.45 6.21
CA PHE A 94 6.54 -5.31 5.44
C PHE A 94 6.16 -4.13 6.34
N VAL A 95 5.31 -4.36 7.35
CA VAL A 95 4.89 -3.33 8.31
C VAL A 95 6.10 -2.72 9.02
N VAL A 96 7.02 -3.53 9.53
CA VAL A 96 8.23 -3.04 10.21
C VAL A 96 9.14 -2.27 9.25
N THR A 97 9.28 -2.74 8.01
CA THR A 97 10.07 -2.05 6.97
C THR A 97 9.50 -0.67 6.67
N TYR A 98 8.18 -0.56 6.46
CA TYR A 98 7.53 0.73 6.19
C TYR A 98 7.59 1.67 7.38
N ALA A 99 7.33 1.17 8.59
CA ALA A 99 7.49 1.94 9.82
C ALA A 99 8.93 2.46 10.00
N ASN A 100 9.94 1.67 9.62
CA ASN A 100 11.34 2.10 9.66
C ASN A 100 11.65 3.19 8.61
N ARG A 101 11.12 3.05 7.39
CA ARG A 101 11.27 4.04 6.31
C ARG A 101 10.65 5.40 6.69
N LEU A 102 9.52 5.39 7.42
CA LEU A 102 8.83 6.61 7.86
C LEU A 102 9.69 7.55 8.72
N ALA A 103 10.71 7.06 9.41
CA ALA A 103 11.63 7.92 10.16
C ALA A 103 12.31 8.97 9.27
N ARG A 104 12.51 8.65 7.97
CA ARG A 104 13.15 9.54 6.99
C ARG A 104 12.15 10.47 6.28
N ALA A 105 10.86 10.24 6.48
CA ALA A 105 9.80 11.04 5.86
C ALA A 105 9.28 12.14 6.81
N ALA A 106 10.01 12.45 7.89
CA ALA A 106 9.65 13.53 8.80
C ALA A 106 9.61 14.88 8.05
N GLY A 107 8.45 15.55 8.08
CA GLY A 107 8.23 16.80 7.36
C GLY A 107 8.02 16.67 5.85
N ALA A 108 7.96 15.44 5.30
CA ALA A 108 7.62 15.23 3.90
C ALA A 108 6.16 15.61 3.62
N LYS A 109 5.92 16.07 2.40
CA LYS A 109 4.57 16.30 1.85
C LYS A 109 4.17 15.10 1.03
N PHE A 110 2.93 14.64 1.22
CA PHE A 110 2.33 13.54 0.50
C PHE A 110 1.21 14.08 -0.38
N GLU A 111 1.32 13.91 -1.69
CA GLU A 111 0.33 14.36 -2.65
C GLU A 111 -0.24 13.16 -3.40
N VAL A 112 -1.57 13.08 -3.51
CA VAL A 112 -2.29 12.02 -4.21
C VAL A 112 -3.11 12.63 -5.33
N THR A 113 -3.09 12.03 -6.52
CA THR A 113 -3.96 12.45 -7.62
C THR A 113 -5.43 12.16 -7.29
N ARG A 114 -6.33 13.01 -7.81
CA ARG A 114 -7.78 12.88 -7.53
C ARG A 114 -8.47 11.72 -8.23
N LYS A 115 -7.80 11.09 -9.20
CA LYS A 115 -8.34 9.97 -9.98
C LYS A 115 -7.24 8.95 -10.21
N SER A 116 -7.60 7.68 -10.13
CA SER A 116 -6.75 6.58 -10.55
C SER A 116 -6.76 6.42 -12.08
N GLU A 117 -5.77 5.70 -12.59
CA GLU A 117 -5.63 5.33 -13.99
C GLU A 117 -5.78 3.81 -14.14
N PRO A 118 -6.41 3.30 -15.21
CA PRO A 118 -6.45 1.87 -15.48
C PRO A 118 -5.04 1.27 -15.62
N SER A 119 -4.80 0.13 -14.98
CA SER A 119 -3.53 -0.62 -15.04
C SER A 119 -3.81 -2.13 -15.14
N GLY A 120 -4.10 -2.61 -16.34
CA GLY A 120 -4.59 -3.96 -16.58
C GLY A 120 -5.95 -4.18 -15.92
N SER A 121 -6.05 -5.16 -15.02
CA SER A 121 -7.25 -5.43 -14.20
C SER A 121 -7.31 -4.57 -12.92
N ASN A 122 -6.33 -3.71 -12.69
CA ASN A 122 -6.18 -2.92 -11.48
C ASN A 122 -6.32 -1.42 -11.78
N GLN A 123 -6.26 -0.63 -10.72
CA GLN A 123 -6.14 0.84 -10.78
C GLN A 123 -4.76 1.26 -10.32
N ARG A 124 -4.19 2.28 -10.94
CA ARG A 124 -2.95 2.92 -10.53
C ARG A 124 -3.24 4.30 -9.97
N VAL A 125 -2.87 4.53 -8.73
CA VAL A 125 -2.96 5.82 -8.06
C VAL A 125 -1.59 6.46 -8.08
N LEU A 126 -1.50 7.62 -8.74
CA LEU A 126 -0.25 8.37 -8.84
C LEU A 126 -0.07 9.24 -7.61
N THR A 127 1.14 9.26 -7.07
CA THR A 127 1.47 10.08 -5.91
C THR A 127 2.86 10.69 -6.00
N HIS A 128 3.08 11.78 -5.27
CA HIS A 128 4.36 12.40 -5.08
C HIS A 128 4.68 12.56 -3.59
N VAL A 129 5.91 12.32 -3.22
CA VAL A 129 6.43 12.55 -1.88
C VAL A 129 7.60 13.49 -1.97
N THR A 130 7.44 14.69 -1.43
CA THR A 130 8.48 15.73 -1.42
C THR A 130 9.06 15.87 -0.03
N THR A 131 10.35 15.63 0.12
CA THR A 131 11.06 15.79 1.40
C THR A 131 11.32 17.27 1.72
N PRO A 132 11.62 17.63 2.98
CA PRO A 132 11.99 19.01 3.33
C PRO A 132 13.21 19.54 2.56
N ASP A 133 14.13 18.65 2.16
CA ASP A 133 15.33 18.99 1.39
C ASP A 133 15.02 19.25 -0.10
N GLY A 134 13.76 19.04 -0.52
CA GLY A 134 13.29 19.29 -1.89
C GLY A 134 13.42 18.10 -2.82
N ASP A 135 13.81 16.94 -2.32
CA ASP A 135 13.79 15.71 -3.12
C ASP A 135 12.33 15.30 -3.40
N ASP A 136 11.98 15.18 -4.67
CA ASP A 136 10.67 14.73 -5.13
C ASP A 136 10.76 13.29 -5.65
N SER A 137 9.88 12.44 -5.15
CA SER A 137 9.81 11.03 -5.51
C SER A 137 8.39 10.67 -5.95
N GLN A 138 8.26 10.15 -7.16
CA GLN A 138 7.00 9.55 -7.60
C GLN A 138 6.88 8.15 -6.98
N ILE A 139 5.78 7.92 -6.26
CA ILE A 139 5.45 6.62 -5.66
C ILE A 139 4.02 6.28 -6.02
N ASP A 140 3.82 5.32 -6.93
CA ASP A 140 2.50 4.96 -7.39
C ASP A 140 2.04 3.66 -6.75
N PHE A 141 0.73 3.54 -6.54
CA PHE A 141 0.12 2.39 -5.91
C PHE A 141 -0.76 1.63 -6.91
N VAL A 142 -0.53 0.32 -7.03
CA VAL A 142 -1.38 -0.57 -7.82
C VAL A 142 -2.43 -1.17 -6.90
N VAL A 143 -3.69 -0.78 -7.12
CA VAL A 143 -4.85 -1.15 -6.29
C VAL A 143 -5.72 -2.12 -7.05
N ASN A 144 -6.06 -3.26 -6.44
CA ASN A 144 -6.90 -4.30 -7.04
C ASN A 144 -8.40 -3.98 -6.94
N ALA A 145 -9.24 -4.85 -7.51
CA ALA A 145 -10.69 -4.69 -7.52
C ALA A 145 -11.34 -4.70 -6.12
N ASP A 146 -10.65 -5.26 -5.12
CA ASP A 146 -11.09 -5.25 -3.71
C ASP A 146 -10.64 -3.98 -2.96
N ASN A 147 -10.14 -2.99 -3.68
CA ASN A 147 -9.58 -1.75 -3.13
C ASN A 147 -8.43 -2.01 -2.14
N ARG A 148 -7.55 -2.97 -2.48
CA ARG A 148 -6.33 -3.26 -1.71
C ARG A 148 -5.10 -3.09 -2.58
N ILE A 149 -4.05 -2.51 -2.00
CA ILE A 149 -2.77 -2.28 -2.68
C ILE A 149 -2.05 -3.62 -2.83
N GLN A 150 -1.69 -3.99 -4.05
CA GLN A 150 -0.94 -5.21 -4.33
C GLN A 150 0.47 -4.97 -4.84
N ASP A 151 0.82 -3.73 -5.25
CA ASP A 151 2.19 -3.34 -5.58
C ASP A 151 2.40 -1.85 -5.35
N VAL A 152 3.66 -1.45 -5.19
CA VAL A 152 4.10 -0.07 -5.11
C VAL A 152 5.17 0.14 -6.18
N LEU A 153 5.03 1.18 -6.99
CA LEU A 153 5.95 1.50 -8.06
C LEU A 153 6.79 2.71 -7.66
N LEU A 154 8.04 2.49 -7.34
CA LEU A 154 9.00 3.55 -7.06
C LEU A 154 9.45 4.21 -8.36
N ASN A 155 9.57 5.53 -8.37
CA ASN A 155 9.86 6.32 -9.58
C ASN A 155 8.90 6.00 -10.74
N GLY A 156 7.65 5.65 -10.41
CA GLY A 156 6.61 5.35 -11.37
C GLY A 156 6.71 4.01 -12.10
N ASN A 157 7.81 3.25 -11.98
CA ASN A 157 8.01 2.03 -12.78
C ASN A 157 8.78 0.90 -12.09
N VAL A 158 9.42 1.13 -10.93
CA VAL A 158 10.19 0.10 -10.23
C VAL A 158 9.29 -0.60 -9.20
N SER A 159 8.81 -1.79 -9.53
CA SER A 159 7.94 -2.60 -8.67
C SER A 159 8.62 -3.03 -7.36
N GLU A 160 8.00 -2.73 -6.23
CA GLU A 160 8.42 -3.23 -4.91
C GLU A 160 8.33 -4.77 -4.87
N ILE A 161 7.33 -5.36 -5.51
CA ILE A 161 7.17 -6.83 -5.59
C ILE A 161 8.29 -7.47 -6.39
N ALA A 162 8.75 -6.84 -7.47
CA ALA A 162 9.94 -7.33 -8.19
C ALA A 162 11.19 -7.28 -7.30
N GLY A 163 11.35 -6.24 -6.49
CA GLY A 163 12.39 -6.13 -5.47
C GLY A 163 12.27 -7.22 -4.41
N GLN A 164 11.07 -7.49 -3.93
CA GLN A 164 10.79 -8.59 -2.99
C GLN A 164 11.12 -9.96 -3.59
N ARG A 165 10.80 -10.19 -4.85
CA ARG A 165 11.17 -11.44 -5.58
C ARG A 165 12.69 -11.63 -5.60
N THR A 166 13.45 -10.59 -5.90
CA THR A 166 14.91 -10.63 -5.86
C THR A 166 15.43 -10.95 -4.46
N THR A 167 14.85 -10.33 -3.44
CA THR A 167 15.24 -10.51 -2.03
C THR A 167 14.91 -11.92 -1.52
N LEU A 168 13.76 -12.48 -1.90
CA LEU A 168 13.30 -13.79 -1.44
C LEU A 168 13.86 -14.95 -2.27
N GLY A 169 14.43 -14.69 -3.45
CA GLY A 169 14.98 -15.71 -4.34
C GLY A 169 16.06 -16.60 -3.71
N PRO A 170 17.12 -16.04 -3.09
CA PRO A 170 18.15 -16.84 -2.43
C PRO A 170 17.62 -17.74 -1.31
N PRO A 171 16.88 -17.26 -0.29
CA PRO A 171 16.33 -18.12 0.74
C PRO A 171 15.33 -19.15 0.21
N LEU A 172 14.54 -18.82 -0.80
CA LEU A 172 13.64 -19.75 -1.48
C LEU A 172 14.43 -20.90 -2.16
N LYS A 173 15.52 -20.58 -2.83
CA LYS A 173 16.38 -21.58 -3.49
C LYS A 173 17.10 -22.49 -2.47
N ALA A 174 17.52 -21.91 -1.34
CA ALA A 174 18.29 -22.64 -0.34
C ALA A 174 17.45 -23.56 0.55
N GLY A 175 16.21 -23.17 0.88
CA GLY A 175 15.40 -23.89 1.85
C GLY A 175 13.89 -23.87 1.60
N GLY A 176 13.44 -23.56 0.39
CA GLY A 176 12.02 -23.57 0.08
C GLY A 176 11.19 -22.65 0.99
N ALA A 177 10.03 -23.13 1.42
CA ALA A 177 9.13 -22.42 2.34
C ALA A 177 9.82 -22.07 3.68
N ASP A 178 10.54 -23.02 4.27
CA ASP A 178 11.21 -22.81 5.58
C ASP A 178 12.35 -21.80 5.47
N GLY A 179 13.08 -21.80 4.34
CA GLY A 179 14.13 -20.82 4.07
C GLY A 179 13.58 -19.41 4.00
N VAL A 180 12.47 -19.22 3.29
CA VAL A 180 11.76 -17.91 3.19
C VAL A 180 11.25 -17.48 4.56
N LEU A 181 10.59 -18.37 5.29
CA LEU A 181 10.02 -18.08 6.60
C LEU A 181 11.11 -17.66 7.61
N LYS A 182 12.20 -18.42 7.67
CA LYS A 182 13.36 -18.11 8.53
C LYS A 182 13.96 -16.75 8.18
N PHE A 183 14.17 -16.48 6.90
CA PHE A 183 14.72 -15.21 6.42
C PHE A 183 13.85 -14.00 6.81
N LEU A 184 12.54 -14.07 6.58
CA LEU A 184 11.60 -12.98 6.90
C LEU A 184 11.58 -12.70 8.41
N ARG A 185 11.55 -13.75 9.24
CA ARG A 185 11.59 -13.62 10.71
C ARG A 185 12.89 -12.96 11.17
N GLN A 186 14.04 -13.49 10.75
CA GLN A 186 15.35 -12.96 11.12
C GLN A 186 15.52 -11.49 10.72
N ARG A 187 15.07 -11.12 9.50
CA ARG A 187 15.13 -9.73 9.03
C ARG A 187 14.26 -8.82 9.87
N THR A 188 13.07 -9.25 10.23
CA THR A 188 12.15 -8.48 11.07
C THR A 188 12.71 -8.28 12.47
N ASP A 189 13.16 -9.36 13.08
CA ASP A 189 13.70 -9.33 14.45
C ASP A 189 14.98 -8.50 14.51
N GLY A 190 15.82 -8.57 13.47
CA GLY A 190 17.01 -7.73 13.34
C GLY A 190 16.68 -6.22 13.27
N MET A 191 15.63 -5.84 12.51
CA MET A 191 15.20 -4.44 12.47
C MET A 191 14.66 -3.96 13.82
N LEU A 192 13.88 -4.80 14.51
CA LEU A 192 13.28 -4.45 15.81
C LEU A 192 14.33 -4.38 16.94
N ALA A 193 15.41 -5.18 16.85
CA ALA A 193 16.52 -5.17 17.81
C ALA A 193 17.55 -4.05 17.55
N ALA A 194 17.55 -3.45 16.37
CA ALA A 194 18.49 -2.39 16.02
C ALA A 194 18.27 -1.15 16.91
N LYS A 195 19.35 -0.66 17.53
CA LYS A 195 19.30 0.59 18.29
C LYS A 195 19.01 1.74 17.30
N PRO A 196 18.26 2.77 17.72
CA PRO A 196 18.13 3.99 16.94
C PRO A 196 19.52 4.51 16.56
N ALA A 197 19.70 4.93 15.31
CA ALA A 197 20.90 5.69 14.94
C ALA A 197 20.96 6.98 15.80
N PRO A 198 22.16 7.36 16.26
CA PRO A 198 22.35 8.54 17.09
C PRO A 198 21.91 9.82 16.37
#